data_1bfb45fc13c663162ee5013d7784c52e
#
_entry.id   1bfb45fc13c663162ee5013d7784c52e
#
_cell.length_a   1.000
_cell.length_b   1.000
_cell.length_c   1.000
_cell.angle_alpha   90.00
_cell.angle_beta   90.00
_cell.angle_gamma   90.00
#
_symmetry.space_group_name_H-M   'P 1'
#
loop_
_entity.id
_entity.type
_entity.pdbx_description
1 polymer ?
#
loop_
_entity_poly.entity_id
_entity_poly.type
_entity_poly.pdbx_seq_one_letter_code
_entity_poly.pdbx_strand_id
1 'polypeptide(L)'
;MKKALVVGIDNYGNGNNLKGCVNDAQAIAQILKRHADGTLNYDVKLKENVLTKDELTEHIQNLFKGDSDSAIFFYSGHGYVDDYGKASLVTPDMSPHTPGVSMDDILTWANNSKVNNKIIILDCCFSGNMGNFSGDGTKTSLNDGVTILTASKADELSVELDGHGLFTALLISALEGGASDLLGYITPGSIYSY
;
A
#
# COMPACT_ATOMS: atom_id res chain seq x y z
N MET A 1 8.39 -15.87 -10.24
CA MET A 1 8.68 -15.55 -8.82
C MET A 1 7.69 -14.48 -8.37
N LYS A 2 7.15 -14.58 -7.15
CA LYS A 2 6.25 -13.58 -6.56
C LYS A 2 7.00 -12.83 -5.45
N LYS A 3 6.90 -11.51 -5.39
CA LYS A 3 7.59 -10.69 -4.39
C LYS A 3 6.66 -9.64 -3.79
N ALA A 4 6.88 -9.29 -2.52
CA ALA A 4 6.10 -8.28 -1.83
C ALA A 4 7.01 -7.34 -1.03
N LEU A 5 6.67 -6.06 -1.06
CA LEU A 5 7.17 -5.04 -0.13
C LEU A 5 6.00 -4.63 0.77
N VAL A 6 6.19 -4.80 2.07
CA VAL A 6 5.18 -4.47 3.06
C VAL A 6 5.78 -3.45 4.02
N VAL A 7 5.15 -2.28 4.13
CA VAL A 7 5.66 -1.13 4.88
C VAL A 7 4.63 -0.67 5.89
N GLY A 8 5.04 -0.50 7.15
CA GLY A 8 4.24 0.11 8.21
C GLY A 8 5.04 1.21 8.93
N ILE A 9 4.47 2.40 9.05
CA ILE A 9 5.12 3.54 9.71
C ILE A 9 4.22 4.09 10.81
N ASP A 10 4.64 3.95 12.06
CA ASP A 10 4.00 4.53 13.23
C ASP A 10 4.73 5.78 13.74
N ASN A 11 6.06 5.83 13.60
CA ASN A 11 6.92 6.82 14.26
C ASN A 11 7.25 7.98 13.33
N TYR A 12 6.41 9.02 13.33
CA TYR A 12 6.63 10.25 12.55
C TYR A 12 7.24 11.40 13.37
N GLY A 13 7.24 11.28 14.71
CA GLY A 13 7.68 12.37 15.60
C GLY A 13 6.71 13.56 15.66
N ASN A 14 7.06 14.57 16.45
CA ASN A 14 6.34 15.85 16.56
C ASN A 14 4.82 15.73 16.82
N GLY A 15 4.37 14.68 17.52
CA GLY A 15 2.96 14.46 17.83
C GLY A 15 2.13 13.81 16.72
N ASN A 16 2.75 13.44 15.59
CA ASN A 16 2.08 12.83 14.44
C ASN A 16 2.19 11.29 14.40
N ASN A 17 2.57 10.67 15.50
CA ASN A 17 2.70 9.23 15.57
C ASN A 17 1.35 8.54 15.40
N LEU A 18 1.36 7.42 14.65
CA LEU A 18 0.25 6.51 14.51
C LEU A 18 0.41 5.32 15.46
N LYS A 19 -0.63 4.49 15.49
CA LYS A 19 -0.62 3.21 16.22
C LYS A 19 -1.27 2.18 15.31
N GLY A 20 -0.64 1.01 15.21
CA GLY A 20 -1.21 -0.08 14.42
C GLY A 20 -0.65 -0.26 13.02
N CYS A 21 -0.02 0.75 12.39
CA CYS A 21 0.50 0.59 11.02
C CYS A 21 1.61 -0.46 10.92
N VAL A 22 2.49 -0.52 11.93
CA VAL A 22 3.51 -1.58 12.02
C VAL A 22 2.86 -2.94 12.26
N ASN A 23 1.84 -3.02 13.13
CA ASN A 23 1.08 -4.25 13.37
C ASN A 23 0.37 -4.74 12.11
N ASP A 24 -0.26 -3.83 11.35
CA ASP A 24 -0.88 -4.10 10.06
C ASP A 24 0.13 -4.69 9.07
N ALA A 25 1.28 -4.05 8.94
CA ALA A 25 2.35 -4.52 8.05
C ALA A 25 2.87 -5.90 8.45
N GLN A 26 3.04 -6.17 9.74
CA GLN A 26 3.46 -7.47 10.25
C GLN A 26 2.45 -8.57 9.91
N ALA A 27 1.16 -8.33 10.15
CA ALA A 27 0.09 -9.28 9.85
C ALA A 27 0.01 -9.59 8.35
N ILE A 28 0.00 -8.57 7.49
CA ILE A 28 -0.01 -8.74 6.03
C ILE A 28 1.24 -9.47 5.55
N ALA A 29 2.42 -9.13 6.06
CA ALA A 29 3.66 -9.81 5.71
C ALA A 29 3.62 -11.31 6.06
N GLN A 30 3.04 -11.67 7.19
CA GLN A 30 2.91 -13.06 7.62
C GLN A 30 1.97 -13.85 6.70
N ILE A 31 0.81 -13.30 6.37
CA ILE A 31 -0.18 -13.93 5.46
C ILE A 31 0.42 -14.12 4.06
N LEU A 32 1.12 -13.12 3.52
CA LEU A 32 1.66 -13.20 2.17
C LEU A 32 2.82 -14.20 2.02
N LYS A 33 3.53 -14.54 3.09
CA LYS A 33 4.69 -15.46 3.02
C LYS A 33 4.31 -16.88 2.62
N ARG A 34 3.14 -17.36 3.02
CA ARG A 34 2.74 -18.76 2.83
C ARG A 34 1.28 -18.88 2.42
N HIS A 35 0.98 -19.91 1.66
CA HIS A 35 -0.37 -20.39 1.44
C HIS A 35 -0.93 -21.09 2.70
N ALA A 36 -2.23 -21.32 2.75
CA ALA A 36 -2.90 -22.02 3.86
C ALA A 36 -2.34 -23.43 4.10
N ASP A 37 -1.84 -24.09 3.07
CA ASP A 37 -1.19 -25.41 3.16
C ASP A 37 0.26 -25.35 3.65
N GLY A 38 0.77 -24.15 3.97
CA GLY A 38 2.13 -23.92 4.44
C GLY A 38 3.20 -23.80 3.35
N THR A 39 2.87 -23.98 2.08
CA THR A 39 3.81 -23.77 0.97
C THR A 39 4.17 -22.30 0.81
N LEU A 40 5.37 -22.01 0.26
CA LEU A 40 5.83 -20.64 0.03
C LEU A 40 4.97 -19.95 -1.02
N ASN A 41 4.62 -18.68 -0.74
CA ASN A 41 3.83 -17.86 -1.64
C ASN A 41 4.65 -16.66 -2.17
N TYR A 42 4.79 -15.58 -1.41
CA TYR A 42 5.59 -14.41 -1.78
C TYR A 42 6.94 -14.38 -1.05
N ASP A 43 7.97 -13.91 -1.74
CA ASP A 43 9.19 -13.41 -1.11
C ASP A 43 8.89 -12.02 -0.55
N VAL A 44 8.74 -11.93 0.79
CA VAL A 44 8.23 -10.75 1.48
C VAL A 44 9.36 -9.98 2.16
N LYS A 45 9.52 -8.72 1.76
CA LYS A 45 10.36 -7.74 2.42
C LYS A 45 9.49 -6.85 3.32
N LEU A 46 9.55 -7.07 4.63
CA LEU A 46 8.89 -6.22 5.63
C LEU A 46 9.81 -5.06 5.99
N LYS A 47 9.25 -3.86 6.05
CA LYS A 47 9.90 -2.62 6.49
C LYS A 47 9.03 -1.90 7.51
N GLU A 48 9.62 -1.67 8.67
CA GLU A 48 8.97 -1.01 9.80
C GLU A 48 9.64 0.34 10.06
N ASN A 49 8.82 1.38 10.23
CA ASN A 49 9.29 2.72 10.57
C ASN A 49 10.41 3.23 9.65
N VAL A 50 10.20 3.12 8.33
CA VAL A 50 11.10 3.72 7.32
C VAL A 50 11.23 5.21 7.62
N LEU A 51 12.46 5.72 7.69
CA LEU A 51 12.74 7.07 8.20
C LEU A 51 12.73 8.14 7.13
N THR A 52 13.07 7.80 5.89
CA THR A 52 13.26 8.80 4.84
C THR A 52 12.55 8.45 3.54
N LYS A 53 12.20 9.50 2.80
CA LYS A 53 11.67 9.40 1.43
C LYS A 53 12.59 8.58 0.53
N ASP A 54 13.89 8.81 0.60
CA ASP A 54 14.86 8.13 -0.27
C ASP A 54 14.91 6.63 0.01
N GLU A 55 14.86 6.23 1.27
CA GLU A 55 14.81 4.81 1.67
C GLU A 55 13.53 4.14 1.14
N LEU A 56 12.38 4.77 1.34
CA LEU A 56 11.10 4.24 0.83
C LEU A 56 11.10 4.15 -0.70
N THR A 57 11.59 5.18 -1.37
CA THR A 57 11.75 5.23 -2.83
C THR A 57 12.59 4.06 -3.34
N GLU A 58 13.76 3.84 -2.75
CA GLU A 58 14.65 2.74 -3.14
C GLU A 58 13.96 1.38 -2.99
N HIS A 59 13.23 1.17 -1.91
CA HIS A 59 12.51 -0.09 -1.68
C HIS A 59 11.42 -0.32 -2.72
N ILE A 60 10.62 0.70 -3.05
CA ILE A 60 9.56 0.60 -4.06
C ILE A 60 10.15 0.36 -5.46
N GLN A 61 11.20 1.09 -5.83
CA GLN A 61 11.87 0.88 -7.11
C GLN A 61 12.45 -0.54 -7.21
N ASN A 62 13.06 -1.06 -6.14
CA ASN A 62 13.60 -2.41 -6.12
C ASN A 62 12.50 -3.48 -6.21
N LEU A 63 11.29 -3.23 -5.66
CA LEU A 63 10.14 -4.11 -5.83
C LEU A 63 9.77 -4.26 -7.32
N PHE A 64 9.75 -3.17 -8.08
CA PHE A 64 9.32 -3.17 -9.47
C PHE A 64 10.44 -3.49 -10.48
N LYS A 65 11.68 -3.72 -10.03
CA LYS A 65 12.79 -4.14 -10.90
C LYS A 65 12.70 -5.61 -11.30
N GLY A 66 13.17 -5.91 -12.52
CA GLY A 66 13.32 -7.27 -13.05
C GLY A 66 11.98 -7.91 -13.43
N ASP A 67 12.05 -9.20 -13.76
CA ASP A 67 10.92 -10.01 -14.19
C ASP A 67 10.35 -10.80 -13.02
N SER A 68 9.05 -10.74 -12.81
CA SER A 68 8.34 -11.59 -11.84
C SER A 68 6.87 -11.71 -12.23
N ASP A 69 6.25 -12.78 -11.73
CA ASP A 69 4.83 -13.05 -12.02
C ASP A 69 3.93 -12.05 -11.30
N SER A 70 4.33 -11.65 -10.09
CA SER A 70 3.55 -10.71 -9.28
C SER A 70 4.45 -9.90 -8.34
N ALA A 71 4.11 -8.63 -8.14
CA ALA A 71 4.67 -7.76 -7.12
C ALA A 71 3.52 -7.10 -6.33
N ILE A 72 3.57 -7.22 -5.01
CA ILE A 72 2.63 -6.55 -4.09
C ILE A 72 3.39 -5.46 -3.34
N PHE A 73 2.85 -4.25 -3.37
CA PHE A 73 3.25 -3.16 -2.49
C PHE A 73 2.11 -2.88 -1.51
N PHE A 74 2.35 -3.08 -0.22
CA PHE A 74 1.45 -2.69 0.86
C PHE A 74 2.09 -1.57 1.67
N TYR A 75 1.30 -0.55 1.98
CA TYR A 75 1.71 0.56 2.83
C TYR A 75 0.61 0.89 3.84
N SER A 76 0.97 0.97 5.12
CA SER A 76 0.12 1.51 6.19
C SER A 76 0.87 2.65 6.88
N GLY A 77 0.25 3.85 6.91
CA GLY A 77 0.88 5.07 7.41
C GLY A 77 0.15 6.34 7.02
N HIS A 78 0.79 7.50 7.19
CA HIS A 78 0.24 8.77 6.74
C HIS A 78 0.30 8.92 5.21
N GLY A 79 -0.78 9.45 4.65
CA GLY A 79 -0.85 10.00 3.31
C GLY A 79 -1.04 11.51 3.34
N TYR A 80 -0.64 12.18 2.27
CA TYR A 80 -0.79 13.62 2.12
C TYR A 80 -1.24 13.97 0.69
N VAL A 81 -2.12 14.95 0.56
CA VAL A 81 -2.50 15.54 -0.72
C VAL A 81 -2.19 17.04 -0.67
N ASP A 82 -1.40 17.53 -1.60
CA ASP A 82 -1.06 18.93 -1.69
C ASP A 82 -2.21 19.79 -2.28
N ASP A 83 -2.00 21.11 -2.31
CA ASP A 83 -3.00 22.07 -2.83
C ASP A 83 -3.27 21.90 -4.34
N TYR A 84 -2.43 21.16 -5.04
CA TYR A 84 -2.56 20.83 -6.47
C TYR A 84 -3.19 19.45 -6.72
N GLY A 85 -3.62 18.76 -5.64
CA GLY A 85 -4.22 17.42 -5.72
C GLY A 85 -3.21 16.29 -5.89
N LYS A 86 -1.90 16.51 -5.69
CA LYS A 86 -0.90 15.46 -5.76
C LYS A 86 -0.84 14.68 -4.45
N ALA A 87 -1.06 13.38 -4.54
CA ALA A 87 -1.00 12.46 -3.41
C ALA A 87 0.42 11.93 -3.21
N SER A 88 0.84 11.80 -1.94
CA SER A 88 2.14 11.28 -1.54
C SER A 88 2.03 10.39 -0.31
N LEU A 89 2.85 9.33 -0.25
CA LEU A 89 3.07 8.54 0.95
C LEU A 89 4.08 9.26 1.83
N VAL A 90 3.70 9.52 3.09
CA VAL A 90 4.49 10.34 4.01
C VAL A 90 5.56 9.52 4.70
N THR A 91 6.75 10.09 4.85
CA THR A 91 7.85 9.58 5.67
C THR A 91 8.19 10.57 6.78
N PRO A 92 8.84 10.15 7.87
CA PRO A 92 9.16 11.03 9.01
C PRO A 92 9.98 12.29 8.66
N ASP A 93 10.76 12.25 7.57
CA ASP A 93 11.54 13.39 7.06
C ASP A 93 10.73 14.37 6.20
N MET A 94 9.39 14.20 6.16
CA MET A 94 8.51 15.10 5.39
C MET A 94 8.71 16.57 5.78
N SER A 95 8.82 17.41 4.77
CA SER A 95 8.90 18.86 4.89
C SER A 95 8.16 19.53 3.74
N PRO A 96 7.93 20.87 3.76
CA PRO A 96 7.32 21.58 2.65
C PRO A 96 8.04 21.37 1.29
N HIS A 97 9.33 21.05 1.34
CA HIS A 97 10.16 20.79 0.15
C HIS A 97 10.33 19.29 -0.15
N THR A 98 9.87 18.42 0.73
CA THR A 98 9.99 16.96 0.61
C THR A 98 8.66 16.32 1.02
N PRO A 99 7.63 16.35 0.15
CA PRO A 99 6.25 15.96 0.53
C PRO A 99 6.05 14.43 0.64
N GLY A 100 7.11 13.64 0.64
CA GLY A 100 7.01 12.17 0.64
C GLY A 100 7.18 11.55 -0.75
N VAL A 101 6.83 10.28 -0.90
CA VAL A 101 6.92 9.57 -2.18
C VAL A 101 5.63 9.78 -2.96
N SER A 102 5.73 10.42 -4.12
CA SER A 102 4.57 10.75 -4.96
C SER A 102 3.89 9.48 -5.51
N MET A 103 2.56 9.47 -5.51
CA MET A 103 1.79 8.40 -6.17
C MET A 103 2.03 8.34 -7.67
N ASP A 104 2.27 9.48 -8.33
CA ASP A 104 2.60 9.53 -9.76
C ASP A 104 3.92 8.81 -10.06
N ASP A 105 4.92 8.97 -9.18
CA ASP A 105 6.20 8.26 -9.32
C ASP A 105 6.01 6.76 -9.13
N ILE A 106 5.26 6.34 -8.10
CA ILE A 106 4.97 4.92 -7.82
C ILE A 106 4.27 4.28 -9.02
N LEU A 107 3.25 4.94 -9.56
CA LEU A 107 2.53 4.47 -10.74
C LEU A 107 3.41 4.43 -11.99
N THR A 108 4.28 5.42 -12.15
CA THR A 108 5.26 5.44 -13.25
C THR A 108 6.20 4.24 -13.15
N TRP A 109 6.72 3.92 -11.98
CA TRP A 109 7.58 2.74 -11.80
C TRP A 109 6.82 1.43 -12.02
N ALA A 110 5.59 1.33 -11.52
CA ALA A 110 4.75 0.15 -11.75
C ALA A 110 4.42 -0.03 -13.25
N ASN A 111 4.01 1.04 -13.93
CA ASN A 111 3.63 1.01 -15.34
C ASN A 111 4.82 0.62 -16.25
N ASN A 112 6.03 1.05 -15.92
CA ASN A 112 7.26 0.75 -16.67
C ASN A 112 7.92 -0.58 -16.25
N SER A 113 7.36 -1.27 -15.26
CA SER A 113 7.88 -2.55 -14.76
C SER A 113 7.54 -3.70 -15.70
N LYS A 114 8.47 -4.66 -15.82
CA LYS A 114 8.27 -5.93 -16.53
C LYS A 114 7.53 -6.99 -15.70
N VAL A 115 7.19 -6.69 -14.46
CA VAL A 115 6.36 -7.56 -13.61
C VAL A 115 4.99 -7.72 -14.25
N ASN A 116 4.45 -8.95 -14.32
CA ASN A 116 3.17 -9.21 -14.97
C ASN A 116 2.00 -8.60 -14.19
N ASN A 117 1.90 -8.86 -12.88
CA ASN A 117 0.82 -8.36 -12.03
C ASN A 117 1.40 -7.45 -10.93
N LYS A 118 1.05 -6.18 -10.92
CA LYS A 118 1.46 -5.19 -9.92
C LYS A 118 0.24 -4.79 -9.11
N ILE A 119 0.28 -5.07 -7.80
CA ILE A 119 -0.81 -4.80 -6.88
C ILE A 119 -0.31 -3.80 -5.84
N ILE A 120 -0.96 -2.65 -5.76
CA ILE A 120 -0.65 -1.58 -4.81
C ILE A 120 -1.80 -1.50 -3.83
N ILE A 121 -1.52 -1.66 -2.53
CA ILE A 121 -2.51 -1.67 -1.46
C ILE A 121 -2.12 -0.58 -0.46
N LEU A 122 -2.99 0.40 -0.24
CA LEU A 122 -2.69 1.55 0.59
C LEU A 122 -3.73 1.68 1.70
N ASP A 123 -3.28 1.47 2.94
CA ASP A 123 -4.02 1.79 4.16
C ASP A 123 -3.50 3.13 4.70
N CYS A 124 -3.91 4.21 4.05
CA CYS A 124 -3.57 5.56 4.46
C CYS A 124 -4.69 6.53 4.12
N CYS A 125 -4.99 7.42 5.07
CA CYS A 125 -5.87 8.55 4.80
C CYS A 125 -5.04 9.61 4.07
N PHE A 126 -5.41 9.93 2.85
CA PHE A 126 -4.86 11.10 2.18
C PHE A 126 -5.51 12.35 2.78
N SER A 127 -4.97 12.84 3.92
CA SER A 127 -5.41 14.09 4.55
C SER A 127 -4.95 15.28 3.71
N GLY A 128 -5.86 16.13 3.33
CA GLY A 128 -5.64 17.28 2.47
C GLY A 128 -6.90 17.59 1.67
N ASN A 129 -6.81 18.48 0.70
CA ASN A 129 -7.97 18.99 -0.05
C ASN A 129 -8.57 17.92 -0.99
N MET A 130 -9.08 16.81 -0.42
CA MET A 130 -9.68 15.68 -1.17
C MET A 130 -11.00 16.04 -1.90
N GLY A 131 -11.41 17.30 -1.87
CA GLY A 131 -12.66 17.74 -2.50
C GLY A 131 -12.64 17.72 -4.04
N ASN A 132 -11.51 17.60 -4.69
CA ASN A 132 -11.39 17.73 -6.14
C ASN A 132 -10.37 16.78 -6.76
N PHE A 133 -10.63 15.48 -6.74
CA PHE A 133 -10.05 14.55 -7.72
C PHE A 133 -10.69 14.74 -9.13
N SER A 134 -11.08 15.95 -9.47
CA SER A 134 -11.38 16.36 -10.84
C SER A 134 -10.09 16.88 -11.46
N GLY A 135 -9.15 15.94 -11.70
CA GLY A 135 -7.86 16.27 -12.24
C GLY A 135 -7.94 16.85 -13.63
N ASP A 136 -7.47 18.06 -13.76
CA ASP A 136 -6.92 18.58 -15.01
C ASP A 136 -5.39 18.59 -14.95
N GLY A 137 -4.83 17.60 -14.29
CA GLY A 137 -3.40 17.29 -14.27
C GLY A 137 -3.20 15.90 -14.83
N THR A 138 -2.21 15.68 -15.65
CA THR A 138 -1.78 14.44 -16.30
C THR A 138 -2.27 13.18 -15.58
N LYS A 139 -3.39 12.61 -16.05
CA LYS A 139 -3.90 11.33 -15.56
C LYS A 139 -2.86 10.28 -15.85
N THR A 140 -2.13 9.83 -14.85
CA THR A 140 -1.34 8.62 -14.97
C THR A 140 -2.34 7.48 -15.13
N SER A 141 -2.53 7.01 -16.35
CA SER A 141 -3.41 5.88 -16.63
C SER A 141 -2.77 4.62 -16.05
N LEU A 142 -3.59 3.71 -15.53
CA LEU A 142 -3.12 2.38 -15.16
C LEU A 142 -2.91 1.56 -16.43
N ASN A 143 -1.71 1.02 -16.60
CA ASN A 143 -1.41 0.07 -17.66
C ASN A 143 -1.92 -1.33 -17.29
N ASP A 144 -1.96 -2.23 -18.26
CA ASP A 144 -2.34 -3.61 -18.05
C ASP A 144 -1.56 -4.25 -16.90
N GLY A 145 -2.27 -4.97 -16.05
CA GLY A 145 -1.71 -5.69 -14.91
C GLY A 145 -1.35 -4.81 -13.70
N VAL A 146 -1.77 -3.53 -13.65
CA VAL A 146 -1.67 -2.69 -12.45
C VAL A 146 -3.03 -2.60 -11.77
N THR A 147 -3.07 -2.92 -10.48
CA THR A 147 -4.26 -2.80 -9.64
C THR A 147 -3.94 -2.00 -8.40
N ILE A 148 -4.85 -1.11 -7.99
CA ILE A 148 -4.74 -0.32 -6.78
C ILE A 148 -5.95 -0.59 -5.89
N LEU A 149 -5.68 -0.89 -4.62
CA LEU A 149 -6.68 -0.99 -3.56
C LEU A 149 -6.34 0.07 -2.51
N THR A 150 -7.30 0.93 -2.16
CA THR A 150 -7.08 1.99 -1.17
C THR A 150 -8.21 1.99 -0.15
N ALA A 151 -7.87 2.28 1.11
CA ALA A 151 -8.86 2.67 2.09
C ALA A 151 -9.56 3.95 1.61
N SER A 152 -10.90 4.00 1.72
CA SER A 152 -11.67 5.15 1.29
C SER A 152 -11.94 6.13 2.43
N LYS A 153 -11.80 7.42 2.13
CA LYS A 153 -12.29 8.63 2.81
C LYS A 153 -11.59 9.15 4.06
N ALA A 154 -11.28 10.44 3.95
CA ALA A 154 -10.72 11.33 4.98
C ALA A 154 -11.63 11.61 6.20
N ASP A 155 -12.89 11.21 6.20
CA ASP A 155 -13.88 11.63 7.22
C ASP A 155 -14.28 10.49 8.18
N GLU A 156 -13.82 9.29 8.01
CA GLU A 156 -14.02 8.23 8.99
C GLU A 156 -12.87 8.26 9.99
N LEU A 157 -13.20 8.61 11.24
CA LEU A 157 -12.37 8.36 12.42
C LEU A 157 -11.71 7.01 12.25
N SER A 158 -10.40 6.93 12.45
CA SER A 158 -9.62 5.69 12.41
C SER A 158 -10.26 4.67 13.36
N VAL A 159 -11.22 3.90 12.87
CA VAL A 159 -11.82 2.81 13.62
C VAL A 159 -10.77 1.70 13.64
N GLU A 160 -10.17 1.50 14.78
CA GLU A 160 -9.32 0.32 15.02
C GLU A 160 -10.22 -0.87 15.36
N LEU A 161 -10.04 -1.97 14.67
CA LEU A 161 -10.64 -3.24 14.99
C LEU A 161 -9.52 -4.23 15.36
N ASP A 162 -9.54 -4.73 16.59
CA ASP A 162 -8.54 -5.68 17.12
C ASP A 162 -7.07 -5.21 16.97
N GLY A 163 -6.83 -3.88 17.06
CA GLY A 163 -5.50 -3.29 16.94
C GLY A 163 -4.99 -3.12 15.51
N HIS A 164 -5.90 -3.23 14.54
CA HIS A 164 -5.67 -2.96 13.11
C HIS A 164 -6.55 -1.81 12.62
N GLY A 165 -6.09 -1.09 11.60
CA GLY A 165 -6.96 -0.22 10.83
C GLY A 165 -8.12 -1.02 10.21
N LEU A 166 -9.32 -0.44 10.15
CA LEU A 166 -10.51 -1.14 9.64
C LEU A 166 -10.28 -1.75 8.24
N PHE A 167 -9.64 -0.99 7.34
CA PHE A 167 -9.33 -1.48 5.99
C PHE A 167 -8.42 -2.71 6.05
N THR A 168 -7.33 -2.65 6.83
CA THR A 168 -6.41 -3.78 6.97
C THR A 168 -7.06 -4.97 7.67
N ALA A 169 -7.94 -4.76 8.67
CA ALA A 169 -8.69 -5.85 9.30
C ALA A 169 -9.58 -6.60 8.28
N LEU A 170 -10.29 -5.87 7.41
CA LEU A 170 -11.08 -6.45 6.33
C LEU A 170 -10.19 -7.16 5.29
N LEU A 171 -9.05 -6.56 4.92
CA LEU A 171 -8.10 -7.17 4.01
C LEU A 171 -7.52 -8.48 4.56
N ILE A 172 -7.18 -8.53 5.85
CA ILE A 172 -6.74 -9.76 6.54
C ILE A 172 -7.82 -10.83 6.42
N SER A 173 -9.06 -10.52 6.80
CA SER A 173 -10.18 -11.46 6.70
C SER A 173 -10.40 -11.98 5.28
N ALA A 174 -10.30 -11.09 4.28
CA ALA A 174 -10.38 -11.45 2.86
C ALA A 174 -9.27 -12.42 2.44
N LEU A 175 -8.02 -12.12 2.84
CA LEU A 175 -6.83 -12.92 2.51
C LEU A 175 -6.77 -14.27 3.26
N GLU A 176 -7.37 -14.37 4.43
CA GLU A 176 -7.51 -15.63 5.20
C GLU A 176 -8.61 -16.55 4.65
N GLY A 177 -9.22 -16.17 3.54
CA GLY A 177 -10.17 -17.02 2.82
C GLY A 177 -11.57 -16.42 2.65
N GLY A 178 -11.87 -15.28 3.33
CA GLY A 178 -13.19 -14.64 3.22
C GLY A 178 -13.54 -14.23 1.79
N ALA A 179 -12.55 -13.85 0.99
CA ALA A 179 -12.70 -13.47 -0.42
C ALA A 179 -12.35 -14.60 -1.41
N SER A 180 -12.20 -15.85 -0.95
CA SER A 180 -11.84 -16.96 -1.84
C SER A 180 -13.01 -17.40 -2.72
N ASP A 181 -12.69 -17.80 -3.96
CA ASP A 181 -13.63 -18.52 -4.82
C ASP A 181 -13.74 -20.00 -4.42
N LEU A 182 -14.56 -20.77 -5.15
CA LEU A 182 -14.76 -22.20 -4.91
C LEU A 182 -13.50 -23.06 -5.07
N LEU A 183 -12.47 -22.54 -5.73
CA LEU A 183 -11.18 -23.19 -5.94
C LEU A 183 -10.12 -22.73 -4.94
N GLY A 184 -10.46 -21.77 -4.06
CA GLY A 184 -9.56 -21.20 -3.06
C GLY A 184 -8.70 -20.05 -3.59
N TYR A 185 -8.98 -19.52 -4.78
CA TYR A 185 -8.24 -18.36 -5.30
C TYR A 185 -8.79 -17.06 -4.74
N ILE A 186 -7.86 -16.17 -4.37
CA ILE A 186 -8.15 -14.79 -3.95
C ILE A 186 -7.54 -13.86 -4.98
N THR A 187 -8.36 -12.99 -5.55
CA THR A 187 -7.98 -12.01 -6.56
C THR A 187 -8.23 -10.59 -6.06
N PRO A 188 -7.57 -9.56 -6.64
CA PRO A 188 -7.92 -8.18 -6.30
C PRO A 188 -9.41 -7.86 -6.49
N GLY A 189 -10.04 -8.42 -7.51
CA GLY A 189 -11.48 -8.26 -7.76
C GLY A 189 -12.35 -8.91 -6.67
N SER A 190 -11.99 -10.11 -6.19
CA SER A 190 -12.73 -10.76 -5.10
C SER A 190 -12.55 -10.04 -3.76
N ILE A 191 -11.36 -9.48 -3.48
CA ILE A 191 -11.11 -8.63 -2.31
C ILE A 191 -11.99 -7.38 -2.37
N TYR A 192 -12.08 -6.73 -3.54
CA TYR A 192 -12.88 -5.51 -3.70
C TYR A 192 -14.38 -5.77 -3.51
N SER A 193 -14.85 -6.98 -3.80
CA SER A 193 -16.26 -7.37 -3.70
C SER A 193 -16.65 -7.94 -2.32
N TYR A 194 -15.65 -8.20 -1.48
CA TYR A 194 -15.81 -8.72 -0.13
C TYR A 194 -16.17 -7.61 0.86
#